data_24ad9a8ad98927d7d9fb48932683d4dd
#
_entry.id   24ad9a8ad98927d7d9fb48932683d4dd
#
_cell.length_a   1.000
_cell.length_b   1.000
_cell.length_c   1.000
_cell.angle_alpha   90.00
_cell.angle_beta   90.00
_cell.angle_gamma   90.00
#
_symmetry.space_group_name_H-M   'P 1'
#
loop_
_entity.id
_entity.type
_entity.pdbx_description
1 polymer ?
#
loop_
_entity_poly.entity_id
_entity_poly.type
_entity_poly.pdbx_seq_one_letter_code
_entity_poly.pdbx_strand_id
1 'polypeptide(L)'
;MKEKFLLRNVYNEKMITDLADRIINVYSRFEKSGFIEFVLSDFQDLNFGERALKITSGLEKYLPQDYLEAIDILTKSLGPELSSEPGLTIWEGFYIMPVTDFAARNGLTHFNESMQFLYESTKRFSSESAIRPFILKYPKKSISLLKTWATDKNVHVRRLVSEGTRPRLPLGIRLPIFQKKPEMILELLDLLKDDSELYVRRSVANNLNDISKHNPKVVINILKEWQKEKTKYFAWIANHSLRTLLKKGDKQALSLLGFKNPEMKNCKLTISNSKYRIGDNLEFSLEFISIKKQKLMIDYAIHYVKANGKLSKKVFNFIKM
;
A
#
# COMPACT_ATOMS: atom_id res chain seq x y z
N MET A 1 11.96 3.10 -30.10
CA MET A 1 11.83 2.44 -28.77
C MET A 1 11.01 3.37 -27.88
N LYS A 2 9.89 2.92 -27.30
CA LYS A 2 9.18 3.73 -26.29
C LYS A 2 10.11 3.86 -25.08
N GLU A 3 10.47 5.09 -24.70
CA GLU A 3 11.21 5.32 -23.47
C GLU A 3 10.53 4.62 -22.30
N LYS A 4 11.31 3.85 -21.56
CA LYS A 4 10.80 3.14 -20.38
C LYS A 4 10.46 4.19 -19.33
N PHE A 5 9.18 4.33 -18.98
CA PHE A 5 8.76 5.23 -17.92
C PHE A 5 9.51 4.91 -16.62
N LEU A 6 10.21 5.89 -16.08
CA LEU A 6 10.88 5.80 -14.79
C LEU A 6 10.04 6.53 -13.73
N LEU A 7 9.76 5.86 -12.62
CA LEU A 7 8.93 6.43 -11.55
C LEU A 7 9.45 7.79 -11.05
N ARG A 8 10.78 8.00 -11.02
CA ARG A 8 11.39 9.29 -10.63
C ARG A 8 10.95 10.46 -11.51
N ASN A 9 10.53 10.21 -12.76
CA ASN A 9 10.14 11.26 -13.71
C ASN A 9 8.73 11.83 -13.42
N VAL A 10 8.00 11.25 -12.47
CA VAL A 10 6.77 11.84 -11.93
C VAL A 10 7.07 13.18 -11.27
N TYR A 11 8.19 13.27 -10.55
CA TYR A 11 8.71 14.55 -10.06
C TYR A 11 9.55 15.18 -11.15
N ASN A 12 9.05 16.24 -11.76
CA ASN A 12 9.66 16.97 -12.85
C ASN A 12 9.49 18.49 -12.65
N GLU A 13 10.17 19.28 -13.45
CA GLU A 13 10.15 20.75 -13.36
C GLU A 13 8.72 21.32 -13.45
N LYS A 14 7.89 20.80 -14.35
CA LYS A 14 6.50 21.25 -14.49
C LYS A 14 5.73 21.07 -13.19
N MET A 15 5.80 19.90 -12.56
CA MET A 15 5.10 19.63 -11.30
C MET A 15 5.61 20.51 -10.15
N ILE A 16 6.94 20.79 -10.10
CA ILE A 16 7.54 21.66 -9.09
C ILE A 16 7.07 23.09 -9.29
N THR A 17 7.02 23.58 -10.55
CA THR A 17 6.51 24.90 -10.91
C THR A 17 5.03 25.02 -10.58
N ASP A 18 4.20 24.03 -10.95
CA ASP A 18 2.76 24.01 -10.64
C ASP A 18 2.51 24.07 -9.11
N LEU A 19 3.34 23.37 -8.31
CA LEU A 19 3.26 23.43 -6.84
C LEU A 19 3.63 24.82 -6.32
N ALA A 20 4.71 25.41 -6.83
CA ALA A 20 5.16 26.75 -6.46
C ALA A 20 4.11 27.82 -6.83
N ASP A 21 3.43 27.67 -7.99
CA ASP A 21 2.34 28.54 -8.40
C ASP A 21 1.14 28.49 -7.47
N ARG A 22 0.79 27.31 -7.01
CA ARG A 22 -0.29 27.15 -6.00
C ARG A 22 0.07 27.83 -4.68
N ILE A 23 1.33 27.72 -4.24
CA ILE A 23 1.77 28.31 -2.98
C ILE A 23 1.79 29.84 -3.08
N ILE A 24 2.36 30.43 -4.14
CA ILE A 24 2.46 31.89 -4.28
C ILE A 24 1.09 32.56 -4.42
N ASN A 25 0.11 31.87 -5.00
CA ASN A 25 -1.27 32.36 -5.09
C ASN A 25 -1.95 32.51 -3.71
N VAL A 26 -1.48 31.77 -2.70
CA VAL A 26 -1.98 31.83 -1.32
C VAL A 26 -1.07 32.71 -0.43
N TYR A 27 0.23 32.65 -0.67
CA TYR A 27 1.25 33.29 0.12
C TYR A 27 2.18 34.13 -0.78
N SER A 28 1.85 35.39 -0.99
CA SER A 28 2.54 36.28 -1.92
C SER A 28 4.02 36.55 -1.59
N ARG A 29 4.45 36.33 -0.35
CA ARG A 29 5.85 36.41 0.08
C ARG A 29 6.68 35.15 -0.26
N PHE A 30 6.08 34.13 -0.87
CA PHE A 30 6.80 32.92 -1.24
C PHE A 30 7.84 33.19 -2.34
N GLU A 31 9.09 32.90 -2.06
CA GLU A 31 10.20 33.11 -3.00
C GLU A 31 10.21 31.99 -4.07
N LYS A 32 9.22 32.06 -5.00
CA LYS A 32 8.96 31.02 -6.03
C LYS A 32 10.22 30.64 -6.80
N SER A 33 10.97 31.63 -7.33
CA SER A 33 12.17 31.36 -8.15
C SER A 33 13.26 30.66 -7.34
N GLY A 34 13.51 31.13 -6.12
CA GLY A 34 14.49 30.52 -5.22
C GLY A 34 14.12 29.09 -4.84
N PHE A 35 12.83 28.81 -4.59
CA PHE A 35 12.33 27.44 -4.32
C PHE A 35 12.58 26.51 -5.51
N ILE A 36 12.21 26.94 -6.73
CA ILE A 36 12.39 26.12 -7.95
C ILE A 36 13.87 25.85 -8.19
N GLU A 37 14.72 26.87 -8.13
CA GLU A 37 16.18 26.74 -8.30
C GLU A 37 16.78 25.77 -7.25
N PHE A 38 16.40 25.93 -5.97
CA PHE A 38 16.86 25.04 -4.90
C PHE A 38 16.46 23.58 -5.15
N VAL A 39 15.21 23.33 -5.55
CA VAL A 39 14.74 21.98 -5.78
C VAL A 39 15.40 21.37 -6.99
N LEU A 40 15.60 22.11 -8.07
CA LEU A 40 16.14 21.60 -9.34
C LEU A 40 17.68 21.50 -9.39
N SER A 41 18.42 22.08 -8.44
CA SER A 41 19.89 22.23 -8.50
C SER A 41 20.66 20.93 -8.75
N ASP A 42 20.19 19.79 -8.23
CA ASP A 42 20.83 18.47 -8.35
C ASP A 42 19.81 17.36 -8.73
N PHE A 43 18.64 17.77 -9.22
CA PHE A 43 17.46 16.92 -9.35
C PHE A 43 17.63 15.74 -10.30
N GLN A 44 18.47 15.86 -11.32
CA GLN A 44 18.68 14.82 -12.35
C GLN A 44 19.36 13.58 -11.79
N ASP A 45 20.20 13.75 -10.78
CA ASP A 45 20.98 12.67 -10.16
C ASP A 45 20.18 11.92 -9.09
N LEU A 46 19.05 12.49 -8.63
CA LEU A 46 18.24 11.97 -7.54
C LEU A 46 17.29 10.85 -8.00
N ASN A 47 17.17 9.83 -7.17
CA ASN A 47 16.14 8.81 -7.31
C ASN A 47 14.75 9.34 -6.86
N PHE A 48 13.69 8.51 -7.00
CA PHE A 48 12.32 8.90 -6.68
C PHE A 48 12.14 9.43 -5.25
N GLY A 49 12.69 8.72 -4.25
CA GLY A 49 12.57 9.12 -2.85
C GLY A 49 13.37 10.39 -2.53
N GLU A 50 14.57 10.51 -3.09
CA GLU A 50 15.44 11.67 -2.93
C GLU A 50 14.83 12.94 -3.55
N ARG A 51 14.17 12.81 -4.70
CA ARG A 51 13.42 13.92 -5.32
C ARG A 51 12.28 14.40 -4.42
N ALA A 52 11.50 13.46 -3.85
CA ALA A 52 10.45 13.81 -2.89
C ALA A 52 11.02 14.56 -1.67
N LEU A 53 12.10 14.05 -1.09
CA LEU A 53 12.78 14.70 0.05
C LEU A 53 13.34 16.08 -0.30
N LYS A 54 13.88 16.25 -1.50
CA LYS A 54 14.39 17.56 -1.96
C LYS A 54 13.27 18.59 -2.06
N ILE A 55 12.10 18.21 -2.57
CA ILE A 55 10.90 19.07 -2.60
C ILE A 55 10.48 19.42 -1.17
N THR A 56 10.38 18.44 -0.28
CA THR A 56 10.04 18.67 1.14
C THR A 56 11.02 19.63 1.79
N SER A 57 12.33 19.46 1.56
CA SER A 57 13.36 20.38 2.11
C SER A 57 13.27 21.79 1.51
N GLY A 58 12.84 21.90 0.26
CA GLY A 58 12.51 23.19 -0.34
C GLY A 58 11.33 23.88 0.37
N LEU A 59 10.27 23.12 0.67
CA LEU A 59 9.13 23.63 1.46
C LEU A 59 9.57 24.08 2.85
N GLU A 60 10.41 23.30 3.54
CA GLU A 60 10.97 23.65 4.86
C GLU A 60 11.80 24.94 4.83
N LYS A 61 12.50 25.20 3.73
CA LYS A 61 13.36 26.37 3.58
C LYS A 61 12.58 27.65 3.24
N TYR A 62 11.54 27.55 2.41
CA TYR A 62 10.88 28.71 1.80
C TYR A 62 9.50 29.04 2.37
N LEU A 63 8.90 28.14 3.19
CA LEU A 63 7.69 28.45 3.96
C LEU A 63 8.04 29.12 5.29
N PRO A 64 7.05 29.77 5.95
CA PRO A 64 7.25 30.32 7.29
C PRO A 64 7.78 29.27 8.28
N GLN A 65 8.62 29.71 9.22
CA GLN A 65 9.14 28.86 10.28
C GLN A 65 8.06 28.43 11.29
N ASP A 66 7.01 29.26 11.45
CA ASP A 66 5.84 28.86 12.23
C ASP A 66 5.09 27.76 11.52
N TYR A 67 5.00 26.60 12.17
CA TYR A 67 4.37 25.42 11.59
C TYR A 67 2.89 25.63 11.28
N LEU A 68 2.16 26.37 12.14
CA LEU A 68 0.71 26.56 11.94
C LEU A 68 0.44 27.47 10.75
N GLU A 69 1.26 28.52 10.56
CA GLU A 69 1.21 29.36 9.36
C GLU A 69 1.56 28.55 8.11
N ALA A 70 2.64 27.77 8.15
CA ALA A 70 3.08 26.97 7.00
C ALA A 70 2.04 25.91 6.59
N ILE A 71 1.42 25.22 7.55
CA ILE A 71 0.44 24.17 7.25
C ILE A 71 -0.90 24.75 6.75
N ASP A 72 -1.28 25.93 7.19
CA ASP A 72 -2.44 26.67 6.67
C ASP A 72 -2.23 27.07 5.20
N ILE A 73 -1.04 27.62 4.88
CA ILE A 73 -0.64 27.92 3.50
C ILE A 73 -0.71 26.66 2.63
N LEU A 74 -0.10 25.55 3.07
CA LEU A 74 -0.12 24.29 2.33
C LEU A 74 -1.54 23.75 2.16
N THR A 75 -2.39 23.86 3.18
CA THR A 75 -3.80 23.44 3.11
C THR A 75 -4.57 24.21 2.03
N LYS A 76 -4.39 25.52 1.99
CA LYS A 76 -5.02 26.39 0.99
C LYS A 76 -4.45 26.21 -0.42
N SER A 77 -3.21 25.71 -0.51
CA SER A 77 -2.53 25.42 -1.78
C SER A 77 -2.88 24.05 -2.36
N LEU A 78 -3.62 23.22 -1.64
CA LEU A 78 -4.09 21.92 -2.15
C LEU A 78 -5.02 22.15 -3.36
N GLY A 79 -4.81 21.36 -4.41
CA GLY A 79 -5.68 21.40 -5.59
C GLY A 79 -7.07 20.82 -5.34
N PRO A 80 -7.86 20.64 -6.40
CA PRO A 80 -9.19 20.05 -6.32
C PRO A 80 -9.16 18.62 -5.78
N GLU A 81 -10.25 18.20 -5.16
CA GLU A 81 -10.41 16.82 -4.71
C GLU A 81 -10.46 15.86 -5.90
N LEU A 82 -9.92 14.65 -5.72
CA LEU A 82 -10.06 13.59 -6.70
C LEU A 82 -11.53 13.16 -6.80
N SER A 83 -11.96 12.81 -8.01
CA SER A 83 -13.21 12.09 -8.19
C SER A 83 -13.18 10.75 -7.44
N SER A 84 -14.33 10.22 -7.09
CA SER A 84 -14.47 8.92 -6.39
C SER A 84 -13.87 7.74 -7.17
N GLU A 85 -13.70 7.86 -8.48
CA GLU A 85 -13.01 6.87 -9.29
C GLU A 85 -11.51 7.22 -9.37
N PRO A 86 -10.61 6.31 -8.95
CA PRO A 86 -9.18 6.47 -9.20
C PRO A 86 -8.94 6.32 -10.70
N GLY A 87 -9.05 7.43 -11.43
CA GLY A 87 -8.83 7.48 -12.87
C GLY A 87 -7.35 7.47 -13.25
N LEU A 88 -7.09 7.61 -14.54
CA LEU A 88 -5.77 7.63 -15.19
C LEU A 88 -4.83 8.77 -14.73
N THR A 89 -5.33 9.71 -13.91
CA THR A 89 -4.62 10.89 -13.40
C THR A 89 -3.84 10.66 -12.10
N ILE A 90 -3.60 9.40 -11.75
CA ILE A 90 -2.88 9.03 -10.50
C ILE A 90 -1.51 9.75 -10.40
N TRP A 91 -0.88 10.04 -11.53
CA TRP A 91 0.42 10.71 -11.59
C TRP A 91 0.37 12.18 -11.18
N GLU A 92 -0.72 12.87 -11.43
CA GLU A 92 -0.91 14.29 -11.09
C GLU A 92 -1.00 14.53 -9.58
N GLY A 93 -1.42 13.52 -8.81
CA GLY A 93 -1.50 13.59 -7.34
C GLY A 93 -0.18 13.43 -6.60
N PHE A 94 0.91 13.00 -7.28
CA PHE A 94 2.17 12.68 -6.60
C PHE A 94 2.82 13.88 -5.89
N TYR A 95 2.53 15.13 -6.28
CA TYR A 95 3.00 16.31 -5.56
C TYR A 95 2.53 16.35 -4.09
N ILE A 96 1.43 15.65 -3.76
CA ILE A 96 0.92 15.55 -2.39
C ILE A 96 1.90 14.80 -1.47
N MET A 97 2.68 13.85 -1.98
CA MET A 97 3.62 13.09 -1.14
C MET A 97 4.65 13.99 -0.44
N PRO A 98 5.46 14.83 -1.13
CA PRO A 98 6.39 15.71 -0.45
C PRO A 98 5.70 16.77 0.41
N VAL A 99 4.49 17.21 0.04
CA VAL A 99 3.70 18.17 0.81
C VAL A 99 3.19 17.55 2.12
N THR A 100 2.75 16.29 2.09
CA THR A 100 2.37 15.56 3.32
C THR A 100 3.57 15.15 4.16
N ASP A 101 4.73 14.89 3.54
CA ASP A 101 5.97 14.60 4.26
C ASP A 101 6.44 15.81 5.10
N PHE A 102 6.20 17.04 4.63
CA PHE A 102 6.41 18.26 5.42
C PHE A 102 5.66 18.19 6.76
N ALA A 103 4.38 17.83 6.75
CA ALA A 103 3.60 17.67 7.98
C ALA A 103 4.12 16.51 8.86
N ALA A 104 4.52 15.40 8.27
CA ALA A 104 5.08 14.27 8.99
C ALA A 104 6.39 14.60 9.71
N ARG A 105 7.21 15.47 9.13
CA ARG A 105 8.52 15.89 9.68
C ARG A 105 8.41 16.98 10.72
N ASN A 106 7.56 17.98 10.48
CA ASN A 106 7.51 19.20 11.27
C ASN A 106 6.32 19.27 12.23
N GLY A 107 5.26 18.48 11.98
CA GLY A 107 3.98 18.62 12.66
C GLY A 107 3.73 17.69 13.85
N LEU A 108 4.70 16.89 14.29
CA LEU A 108 4.47 15.87 15.34
C LEU A 108 4.04 16.45 16.70
N THR A 109 4.26 17.70 16.97
CA THR A 109 3.79 18.41 18.18
C THR A 109 2.41 19.03 18.00
N HIS A 110 1.94 19.17 16.77
CA HIS A 110 0.66 19.76 16.36
C HIS A 110 -0.26 18.68 15.78
N PHE A 111 -0.60 17.69 16.60
CA PHE A 111 -1.30 16.48 16.13
C PHE A 111 -2.63 16.80 15.42
N ASN A 112 -3.47 17.67 15.98
CA ASN A 112 -4.81 17.89 15.44
C ASN A 112 -4.74 18.60 14.07
N GLU A 113 -3.94 19.66 13.97
CA GLU A 113 -3.75 20.47 12.76
C GLU A 113 -3.11 19.61 11.66
N SER A 114 -2.11 18.81 12.01
CA SER A 114 -1.46 17.87 11.08
C SER A 114 -2.43 16.81 10.58
N MET A 115 -3.22 16.22 11.46
CA MET A 115 -4.18 15.20 11.05
C MET A 115 -5.30 15.77 10.18
N GLN A 116 -5.75 16.99 10.46
CA GLN A 116 -6.70 17.70 9.59
C GLN A 116 -6.11 17.97 8.20
N PHE A 117 -4.86 18.43 8.15
CA PHE A 117 -4.14 18.59 6.89
C PHE A 117 -3.98 17.30 6.12
N LEU A 118 -3.61 16.18 6.78
CA LEU A 118 -3.49 14.87 6.15
C LEU A 118 -4.84 14.33 5.65
N TYR A 119 -5.92 14.64 6.36
CA TYR A 119 -7.28 14.35 5.93
C TYR A 119 -7.62 15.06 4.62
N GLU A 120 -7.40 16.38 4.57
CA GLU A 120 -7.64 17.17 3.35
C GLU A 120 -6.74 16.75 2.20
N SER A 121 -5.47 16.49 2.46
CA SER A 121 -4.51 16.00 1.46
C SER A 121 -4.93 14.64 0.89
N THR A 122 -5.48 13.77 1.73
CA THR A 122 -5.91 12.42 1.32
C THR A 122 -7.03 12.44 0.29
N LYS A 123 -7.89 13.45 0.31
CA LYS A 123 -8.93 13.62 -0.70
C LYS A 123 -8.35 13.97 -2.10
N ARG A 124 -7.07 14.32 -2.19
CA ARG A 124 -6.37 14.74 -3.41
C ARG A 124 -5.38 13.70 -3.91
N PHE A 125 -4.94 12.79 -3.03
CA PHE A 125 -4.09 11.65 -3.39
C PHE A 125 -4.07 10.59 -2.29
N SER A 126 -3.03 10.60 -1.43
CA SER A 126 -2.90 9.71 -0.27
C SER A 126 -1.89 10.24 0.73
N SER A 127 -2.25 10.18 2.01
CA SER A 127 -1.34 10.50 3.13
C SER A 127 -0.85 9.24 3.85
N GLU A 128 -0.89 8.07 3.19
CA GLU A 128 -0.61 6.76 3.80
C GLU A 128 0.78 6.62 4.42
N SER A 129 1.79 7.33 3.89
CA SER A 129 3.13 7.36 4.46
C SER A 129 3.24 8.40 5.57
N ALA A 130 2.67 9.58 5.38
CA ALA A 130 2.81 10.72 6.27
C ALA A 130 2.06 10.56 7.60
N ILE A 131 0.97 9.79 7.65
CA ILE A 131 0.23 9.50 8.89
C ILE A 131 1.01 8.60 9.87
N ARG A 132 1.98 7.83 9.38
CA ARG A 132 2.64 6.77 10.16
C ARG A 132 3.51 7.27 11.32
N PRO A 133 4.28 8.35 11.22
CA PRO A 133 4.94 8.96 12.37
C PRO A 133 3.98 9.34 13.50
N PHE A 134 2.78 9.83 13.18
CA PHE A 134 1.74 10.16 14.15
C PHE A 134 1.18 8.89 14.82
N ILE A 135 0.96 7.82 14.06
CA ILE A 135 0.54 6.51 14.61
C ILE A 135 1.60 5.98 15.57
N LEU A 136 2.89 6.10 15.24
CA LEU A 136 3.97 5.65 16.11
C LEU A 136 4.06 6.46 17.39
N LYS A 137 3.92 7.79 17.31
CA LYS A 137 4.04 8.69 18.47
C LYS A 137 2.77 8.69 19.33
N TYR A 138 1.59 8.63 18.71
CA TYR A 138 0.28 8.74 19.36
C TYR A 138 -0.68 7.60 18.97
N PRO A 139 -0.35 6.32 19.22
CA PRO A 139 -1.09 5.19 18.65
C PRO A 139 -2.56 5.19 19.03
N LYS A 140 -2.90 5.42 20.31
CA LYS A 140 -4.30 5.44 20.77
C LYS A 140 -5.10 6.57 20.14
N LYS A 141 -4.53 7.79 20.13
CA LYS A 141 -5.19 8.98 19.58
C LYS A 141 -5.41 8.84 18.07
N SER A 142 -4.41 8.31 17.35
CA SER A 142 -4.51 8.05 15.91
C SER A 142 -5.57 7.00 15.59
N ILE A 143 -5.61 5.87 16.31
CA ILE A 143 -6.59 4.82 16.08
C ILE A 143 -8.02 5.33 16.36
N SER A 144 -8.22 6.11 17.42
CA SER A 144 -9.52 6.72 17.73
C SER A 144 -10.01 7.63 16.59
N LEU A 145 -9.12 8.47 16.04
CA LEU A 145 -9.46 9.33 14.91
C LEU A 145 -9.72 8.50 13.63
N LEU A 146 -8.87 7.52 13.33
CA LEU A 146 -9.05 6.66 12.18
C LEU A 146 -10.36 5.87 12.24
N LYS A 147 -10.88 5.56 13.43
CA LYS A 147 -12.18 4.93 13.60
C LYS A 147 -13.31 5.84 13.09
N THR A 148 -13.24 7.14 13.32
CA THR A 148 -14.23 8.09 12.76
C THR A 148 -14.10 8.19 11.25
N TRP A 149 -12.89 8.12 10.70
CA TRP A 149 -12.65 8.17 9.26
C TRP A 149 -13.04 6.88 8.51
N ALA A 150 -13.20 5.76 9.23
CA ALA A 150 -13.64 4.50 8.62
C ALA A 150 -15.06 4.57 8.02
N THR A 151 -15.89 5.53 8.47
CA THR A 151 -17.24 5.76 7.98
C THR A 151 -17.39 7.05 7.18
N ASP A 152 -16.27 7.64 6.76
CA ASP A 152 -16.27 8.88 5.99
C ASP A 152 -16.94 8.69 4.62
N LYS A 153 -17.61 9.75 4.13
CA LYS A 153 -18.21 9.75 2.79
C LYS A 153 -17.18 9.64 1.67
N ASN A 154 -15.95 10.15 1.90
CA ASN A 154 -14.88 10.15 0.91
C ASN A 154 -14.16 8.79 0.91
N VAL A 155 -14.14 8.13 -0.24
CA VAL A 155 -13.53 6.80 -0.43
C VAL A 155 -12.02 6.79 -0.14
N HIS A 156 -11.31 7.87 -0.44
CA HIS A 156 -9.87 7.97 -0.23
C HIS A 156 -9.55 8.04 1.27
N VAL A 157 -10.39 8.73 2.05
CA VAL A 157 -10.29 8.79 3.51
C VAL A 157 -10.54 7.40 4.12
N ARG A 158 -11.61 6.69 3.71
CA ARG A 158 -11.85 5.32 4.19
C ARG A 158 -10.69 4.38 3.83
N ARG A 159 -10.17 4.49 2.62
CA ARG A 159 -8.99 3.68 2.21
C ARG A 159 -7.76 4.02 3.06
N LEU A 160 -7.51 5.30 3.39
CA LEU A 160 -6.38 5.71 4.23
C LEU A 160 -6.39 4.98 5.58
N VAL A 161 -7.55 4.76 6.19
CA VAL A 161 -7.68 4.06 7.47
C VAL A 161 -7.02 2.68 7.40
N SER A 162 -7.27 1.93 6.35
CA SER A 162 -6.64 0.63 6.16
C SER A 162 -5.21 0.73 5.64
N GLU A 163 -4.93 1.56 4.63
CA GLU A 163 -3.62 1.61 3.98
C GLU A 163 -2.57 2.23 4.91
N GLY A 164 -2.90 3.32 5.62
CA GLY A 164 -2.02 3.99 6.58
C GLY A 164 -1.63 3.12 7.77
N THR A 165 -2.50 2.16 8.14
CA THR A 165 -2.27 1.23 9.27
C THR A 165 -1.61 -0.08 8.87
N ARG A 166 -1.29 -0.31 7.58
CA ARG A 166 -0.62 -1.53 7.14
C ARG A 166 0.71 -1.73 7.87
N PRO A 167 0.97 -2.89 8.50
CA PRO A 167 2.24 -3.16 9.19
C PRO A 167 3.47 -3.04 8.27
N ARG A 168 3.30 -3.30 6.96
CA ARG A 168 4.38 -3.39 5.95
C ARG A 168 4.01 -2.65 4.67
N LEU A 169 3.68 -1.37 4.80
CA LEU A 169 3.38 -0.54 3.64
C LEU A 169 4.59 -0.45 2.70
N PRO A 170 4.45 -0.71 1.40
CA PRO A 170 5.51 -0.40 0.43
C PRO A 170 5.86 1.09 0.45
N LEU A 171 7.15 1.42 0.34
CA LEU A 171 7.70 2.78 0.35
C LEU A 171 7.42 3.60 1.62
N GLY A 172 6.73 3.04 2.61
CA GLY A 172 6.47 3.69 3.90
C GLY A 172 7.28 3.09 5.05
N ILE A 173 7.49 3.85 6.13
CA ILE A 173 8.08 3.33 7.36
C ILE A 173 7.21 2.19 7.90
N ARG A 174 7.83 1.17 8.51
CA ARG A 174 7.09 0.05 9.11
C ARG A 174 6.37 0.48 10.38
N LEU A 175 5.29 -0.23 10.73
CA LEU A 175 4.60 -0.09 12.01
C LEU A 175 4.80 -1.36 12.86
N PRO A 176 5.93 -1.48 13.59
CA PRO A 176 6.23 -2.68 14.38
C PRO A 176 5.18 -2.95 15.46
N ILE A 177 4.51 -1.91 15.96
CA ILE A 177 3.44 -2.04 16.95
C ILE A 177 2.30 -2.93 16.44
N PHE A 178 1.91 -2.81 15.16
CA PHE A 178 0.84 -3.62 14.57
C PHE A 178 1.33 -4.99 14.06
N GLN A 179 2.65 -5.17 13.94
CA GLN A 179 3.22 -6.50 13.74
C GLN A 179 3.18 -7.33 15.04
N LYS A 180 3.38 -6.67 16.20
CA LYS A 180 3.38 -7.30 17.51
C LYS A 180 1.97 -7.42 18.11
N LYS A 181 1.13 -6.42 17.91
CA LYS A 181 -0.23 -6.29 18.48
C LYS A 181 -1.22 -5.90 17.37
N PRO A 182 -1.51 -6.81 16.42
CA PRO A 182 -2.42 -6.52 15.31
C PRO A 182 -3.85 -6.25 15.77
N GLU A 183 -4.23 -6.71 16.95
CA GLU A 183 -5.56 -6.51 17.54
C GLU A 183 -5.96 -5.04 17.61
N MET A 184 -4.98 -4.15 17.75
CA MET A 184 -5.21 -2.69 17.82
C MET A 184 -5.90 -2.11 16.59
N ILE A 185 -5.78 -2.76 15.42
CA ILE A 185 -6.33 -2.27 14.16
C ILE A 185 -7.41 -3.17 13.56
N LEU A 186 -7.70 -4.33 14.18
CA LEU A 186 -8.69 -5.25 13.62
C LEU A 186 -10.08 -4.62 13.54
N GLU A 187 -10.47 -3.81 14.52
CA GLU A 187 -11.75 -3.09 14.52
C GLU A 187 -11.87 -2.13 13.32
N LEU A 188 -10.77 -1.46 12.94
CA LEU A 188 -10.76 -0.59 11.75
C LEU A 188 -10.99 -1.39 10.47
N LEU A 189 -10.38 -2.57 10.38
CA LEU A 189 -10.53 -3.46 9.22
C LEU A 189 -11.94 -4.08 9.17
N ASP A 190 -12.52 -4.36 10.34
CA ASP A 190 -13.88 -4.87 10.47
C ASP A 190 -14.91 -3.87 9.97
N LEU A 191 -14.78 -2.59 10.32
CA LEU A 191 -15.63 -1.51 9.80
C LEU A 191 -15.58 -1.38 8.27
N LEU A 192 -14.46 -1.75 7.64
CA LEU A 192 -14.21 -1.59 6.21
C LEU A 192 -14.39 -2.87 5.37
N LYS A 193 -14.69 -4.02 6.01
CA LYS A 193 -14.75 -5.33 5.33
C LYS A 193 -15.78 -5.39 4.20
N ASP A 194 -16.90 -4.69 4.36
CA ASP A 194 -18.01 -4.66 3.40
C ASP A 194 -18.14 -3.32 2.66
N ASP A 195 -17.08 -2.52 2.62
CA ASP A 195 -17.08 -1.27 1.87
C ASP A 195 -17.55 -1.49 0.43
N SER A 196 -18.37 -0.59 -0.10
CA SER A 196 -18.87 -0.66 -1.48
C SER A 196 -17.75 -0.63 -2.51
N GLU A 197 -16.64 0.05 -2.17
CA GLU A 197 -15.54 0.29 -3.09
C GLU A 197 -14.47 -0.82 -3.02
N LEU A 198 -14.20 -1.45 -4.17
CA LEU A 198 -13.14 -2.46 -4.29
C LEU A 198 -11.77 -1.89 -3.89
N TYR A 199 -11.55 -0.61 -4.12
CA TYR A 199 -10.33 0.11 -3.75
C TYR A 199 -10.06 0.04 -2.24
N VAL A 200 -11.07 0.24 -1.42
CA VAL A 200 -11.01 0.11 0.05
C VAL A 200 -10.82 -1.35 0.46
N ARG A 201 -11.67 -2.26 -0.05
CA ARG A 201 -11.58 -3.70 0.27
C ARG A 201 -10.23 -4.31 -0.11
N ARG A 202 -9.61 -3.85 -1.20
CA ARG A 202 -8.26 -4.25 -1.59
C ARG A 202 -7.22 -3.85 -0.57
N SER A 203 -7.34 -2.65 -0.01
CA SER A 203 -6.48 -2.17 1.07
C SER A 203 -6.66 -3.02 2.33
N VAL A 204 -7.90 -3.31 2.75
CA VAL A 204 -8.22 -4.21 3.87
C VAL A 204 -7.55 -5.57 3.69
N ALA A 205 -7.71 -6.17 2.52
CA ALA A 205 -7.11 -7.47 2.23
C ALA A 205 -5.57 -7.43 2.19
N ASN A 206 -4.98 -6.33 1.73
CA ASN A 206 -3.52 -6.12 1.78
C ASN A 206 -3.02 -5.99 3.22
N ASN A 207 -3.76 -5.26 4.07
CA ASN A 207 -3.43 -5.11 5.49
C ASN A 207 -3.47 -6.47 6.20
N LEU A 208 -4.55 -7.23 6.07
CA LEU A 208 -4.65 -8.59 6.60
C LEU A 208 -3.53 -9.50 6.09
N ASN A 209 -3.17 -9.40 4.79
CA ASN A 209 -2.04 -10.17 4.26
C ASN A 209 -0.70 -9.74 4.88
N ASP A 210 -0.51 -8.47 5.23
CA ASP A 210 0.69 -8.01 5.93
C ASP A 210 0.72 -8.54 7.38
N ILE A 211 -0.42 -8.54 8.09
CA ILE A 211 -0.58 -9.14 9.42
C ILE A 211 -0.29 -10.64 9.37
N SER A 212 -0.79 -11.36 8.36
CA SER A 212 -0.64 -12.82 8.23
C SER A 212 0.81 -13.31 8.18
N LYS A 213 1.73 -12.44 7.78
CA LYS A 213 3.17 -12.79 7.70
C LYS A 213 3.80 -13.04 9.07
N HIS A 214 3.26 -12.46 10.13
CA HIS A 214 3.73 -12.60 11.52
C HIS A 214 2.68 -13.26 12.42
N ASN A 215 1.41 -13.00 12.17
CA ASN A 215 0.28 -13.42 13.00
C ASN A 215 -0.77 -14.17 12.17
N PRO A 216 -0.44 -15.34 11.57
CA PRO A 216 -1.36 -16.05 10.68
C PRO A 216 -2.64 -16.48 11.39
N LYS A 217 -2.57 -16.93 12.66
CA LYS A 217 -3.73 -17.34 13.45
C LYS A 217 -4.74 -16.21 13.66
N VAL A 218 -4.26 -14.98 13.90
CA VAL A 218 -5.13 -13.80 14.07
C VAL A 218 -5.95 -13.55 12.81
N VAL A 219 -5.30 -13.58 11.63
CA VAL A 219 -6.00 -13.38 10.35
C VAL A 219 -6.98 -14.51 10.05
N ILE A 220 -6.61 -15.75 10.32
CA ILE A 220 -7.51 -16.90 10.12
C ILE A 220 -8.74 -16.78 11.03
N ASN A 221 -8.57 -16.36 12.28
CA ASN A 221 -9.68 -16.23 13.23
C ASN A 221 -10.65 -15.12 12.81
N ILE A 222 -10.17 -13.92 12.50
CA ILE A 222 -11.05 -12.84 12.04
C ILE A 222 -11.80 -13.21 10.75
N LEU A 223 -11.13 -13.87 9.80
CA LEU A 223 -11.79 -14.32 8.58
C LEU A 223 -12.82 -15.43 8.83
N LYS A 224 -12.64 -16.28 9.85
CA LYS A 224 -13.67 -17.23 10.27
C LYS A 224 -14.91 -16.55 10.84
N GLU A 225 -14.72 -15.48 11.62
CA GLU A 225 -15.86 -14.69 12.13
C GLU A 225 -16.60 -14.01 10.97
N TRP A 226 -15.88 -13.36 10.04
CA TRP A 226 -16.49 -12.76 8.85
C TRP A 226 -17.23 -13.77 7.97
N GLN A 227 -16.76 -15.03 7.93
CA GLN A 227 -17.47 -16.10 7.23
C GLN A 227 -18.79 -16.46 7.90
N LYS A 228 -18.81 -16.53 9.25
CA LYS A 228 -20.04 -16.80 10.02
C LYS A 228 -21.07 -15.67 9.88
N GLU A 229 -20.59 -14.43 9.86
CA GLU A 229 -21.41 -13.23 9.65
C GLU A 229 -21.96 -13.11 8.22
N LYS A 230 -21.51 -13.97 7.29
CA LYS A 230 -21.87 -13.93 5.86
C LYS A 230 -21.52 -12.58 5.20
N THR A 231 -20.37 -12.01 5.57
CA THR A 231 -19.81 -10.78 5.00
C THR A 231 -19.93 -10.81 3.47
N LYS A 232 -20.51 -9.78 2.88
CA LYS A 232 -20.88 -9.71 1.46
C LYS A 232 -19.73 -10.04 0.49
N TYR A 233 -18.54 -9.54 0.79
CA TYR A 233 -17.37 -9.70 -0.09
C TYR A 233 -16.35 -10.72 0.45
N PHE A 234 -16.76 -11.57 1.40
CA PHE A 234 -15.88 -12.52 2.11
C PHE A 234 -14.98 -13.32 1.17
N ALA A 235 -15.55 -13.97 0.16
CA ALA A 235 -14.78 -14.87 -0.70
C ALA A 235 -13.61 -14.16 -1.39
N TRP A 236 -13.83 -12.93 -1.84
CA TRP A 236 -12.79 -12.13 -2.47
C TRP A 236 -11.73 -11.66 -1.47
N ILE A 237 -12.16 -11.10 -0.33
CA ILE A 237 -11.25 -10.59 0.73
C ILE A 237 -10.41 -11.73 1.29
N ALA A 238 -11.02 -12.87 1.63
CA ALA A 238 -10.31 -14.02 2.18
C ALA A 238 -9.23 -14.55 1.22
N ASN A 239 -9.59 -14.74 -0.06
CA ASN A 239 -8.63 -15.20 -1.07
C ASN A 239 -7.44 -14.22 -1.22
N HIS A 240 -7.72 -12.91 -1.23
CA HIS A 240 -6.69 -11.88 -1.40
C HIS A 240 -5.82 -11.72 -0.15
N SER A 241 -6.41 -11.78 1.04
CA SER A 241 -5.72 -11.68 2.33
C SER A 241 -4.80 -12.87 2.61
N LEU A 242 -5.24 -14.07 2.23
CA LEU A 242 -4.52 -15.31 2.52
C LEU A 242 -3.46 -15.67 1.49
N ARG A 243 -3.26 -14.87 0.43
CA ARG A 243 -2.36 -15.22 -0.70
C ARG A 243 -0.93 -15.61 -0.30
N THR A 244 -0.40 -15.01 0.79
CA THR A 244 0.93 -15.38 1.32
C THR A 244 0.89 -16.74 2.01
N LEU A 245 -0.15 -17.02 2.78
CA LEU A 245 -0.33 -18.32 3.47
C LEU A 245 -0.63 -19.45 2.48
N LEU A 246 -1.46 -19.17 1.47
CA LEU A 246 -1.75 -20.12 0.39
C LEU A 246 -0.47 -20.55 -0.33
N LYS A 247 0.39 -19.60 -0.71
CA LYS A 247 1.71 -19.91 -1.33
C LYS A 247 2.65 -20.70 -0.41
N LYS A 248 2.41 -20.68 0.90
CA LYS A 248 3.15 -21.49 1.88
C LYS A 248 2.51 -22.87 2.10
N GLY A 249 1.35 -23.14 1.53
CA GLY A 249 0.59 -24.36 1.74
C GLY A 249 -0.04 -24.46 3.14
N ASP A 250 -0.38 -23.32 3.76
CA ASP A 250 -0.98 -23.29 5.10
C ASP A 250 -2.34 -24.00 5.09
N LYS A 251 -2.45 -25.10 5.84
CA LYS A 251 -3.63 -25.95 5.85
C LYS A 251 -4.90 -25.25 6.35
N GLN A 252 -4.78 -24.33 7.32
CA GLN A 252 -5.93 -23.63 7.86
C GLN A 252 -6.44 -22.60 6.86
N ALA A 253 -5.53 -21.87 6.18
CA ALA A 253 -5.88 -20.93 5.13
C ALA A 253 -6.54 -21.64 3.92
N LEU A 254 -6.00 -22.80 3.52
CA LEU A 254 -6.59 -23.64 2.47
C LEU A 254 -7.98 -24.12 2.86
N SER A 255 -8.14 -24.67 4.08
CA SER A 255 -9.43 -25.15 4.59
C SER A 255 -10.50 -24.05 4.63
N LEU A 256 -10.14 -22.82 5.05
CA LEU A 256 -11.05 -21.68 5.08
C LEU A 256 -11.60 -21.32 3.68
N LEU A 257 -10.83 -21.54 2.64
CA LEU A 257 -11.25 -21.35 1.24
C LEU A 257 -11.89 -22.60 0.61
N GLY A 258 -12.14 -23.64 1.42
CA GLY A 258 -12.82 -24.86 1.00
C GLY A 258 -11.92 -25.89 0.30
N PHE A 259 -10.59 -25.71 0.33
CA PHE A 259 -9.67 -26.75 -0.12
C PHE A 259 -9.48 -27.78 0.99
N LYS A 260 -9.54 -29.05 0.63
CA LYS A 260 -9.29 -30.21 1.50
C LYS A 260 -7.98 -30.88 1.09
N ASN A 261 -7.55 -31.89 1.85
CA ASN A 261 -6.45 -32.74 1.40
C ASN A 261 -6.84 -33.38 0.06
N PRO A 262 -6.00 -33.27 -0.98
CA PRO A 262 -6.35 -33.83 -2.29
C PRO A 262 -6.32 -35.36 -2.26
N GLU A 263 -7.34 -35.96 -2.87
CA GLU A 263 -7.42 -37.41 -3.08
C GLU A 263 -7.21 -37.71 -4.57
N MET A 264 -5.96 -38.06 -4.90
CA MET A 264 -5.52 -38.25 -6.28
C MET A 264 -4.74 -39.55 -6.43
N LYS A 265 -4.80 -40.15 -7.62
CA LYS A 265 -4.02 -41.32 -8.03
C LYS A 265 -3.23 -40.98 -9.30
N ASN A 266 -2.19 -41.78 -9.56
CA ASN A 266 -1.40 -41.77 -10.78
C ASN A 266 -0.85 -40.37 -11.11
N CYS A 267 -0.35 -39.63 -10.09
CA CYS A 267 0.26 -38.32 -10.29
C CYS A 267 1.59 -38.47 -11.04
N LYS A 268 1.68 -37.87 -12.25
CA LYS A 268 2.88 -37.88 -13.08
C LYS A 268 3.21 -36.46 -13.50
N LEU A 269 4.41 -36.01 -13.16
CA LEU A 269 4.98 -34.75 -13.64
C LEU A 269 6.01 -35.06 -14.73
N THR A 270 5.84 -34.51 -15.91
CA THR A 270 6.79 -34.62 -17.03
C THR A 270 7.34 -33.26 -17.37
N ILE A 271 8.65 -33.14 -17.49
CA ILE A 271 9.36 -31.90 -17.89
C ILE A 271 10.06 -32.22 -19.21
N SER A 272 9.91 -31.35 -20.22
CA SER A 272 10.40 -31.61 -21.60
C SER A 272 11.93 -31.80 -21.68
N ASN A 273 12.69 -31.01 -20.89
CA ASN A 273 14.14 -31.08 -20.87
C ASN A 273 14.69 -31.00 -19.43
N SER A 274 15.85 -31.62 -19.21
CA SER A 274 16.53 -31.62 -17.90
C SER A 274 17.41 -30.36 -17.70
N LYS A 275 17.72 -29.62 -18.78
CA LYS A 275 18.58 -28.42 -18.76
C LYS A 275 18.00 -27.35 -19.67
N TYR A 276 18.05 -26.12 -19.22
CA TYR A 276 17.58 -24.92 -19.94
C TYR A 276 18.61 -23.80 -19.86
N ARG A 277 18.67 -22.97 -20.88
CA ARG A 277 19.42 -21.72 -20.89
C ARG A 277 18.49 -20.56 -20.57
N ILE A 278 19.06 -19.42 -20.16
CA ILE A 278 18.30 -18.17 -19.99
C ILE A 278 17.70 -17.79 -21.35
N GLY A 279 16.38 -17.62 -21.39
CA GLY A 279 15.61 -17.32 -22.60
C GLY A 279 14.90 -18.54 -23.20
N ASP A 280 15.21 -19.77 -22.79
CA ASP A 280 14.49 -20.96 -23.22
C ASP A 280 13.08 -21.02 -22.59
N ASN A 281 12.14 -21.65 -23.29
CA ASN A 281 10.83 -21.99 -22.78
C ASN A 281 10.89 -23.31 -22.02
N LEU A 282 10.43 -23.30 -20.77
CA LEU A 282 10.24 -24.52 -19.96
C LEU A 282 8.83 -25.03 -20.13
N GLU A 283 8.70 -26.25 -20.67
CA GLU A 283 7.44 -26.94 -20.83
C GLU A 283 7.34 -28.10 -19.83
N PHE A 284 6.20 -28.22 -19.18
CA PHE A 284 5.91 -29.34 -18.28
C PHE A 284 4.43 -29.70 -18.34
N SER A 285 4.12 -30.95 -18.07
CA SER A 285 2.77 -31.44 -17.91
C SER A 285 2.59 -32.14 -16.56
N LEU A 286 1.37 -32.04 -16.00
CA LEU A 286 0.98 -32.74 -14.80
C LEU A 286 -0.30 -33.53 -15.08
N GLU A 287 -0.23 -34.85 -14.95
CA GLU A 287 -1.34 -35.79 -15.14
C GLU A 287 -1.71 -36.39 -13.78
N PHE A 288 -2.99 -36.53 -13.50
CA PHE A 288 -3.50 -37.22 -12.31
C PHE A 288 -4.95 -37.63 -12.48
N ILE A 289 -5.38 -38.60 -11.67
CA ILE A 289 -6.78 -39.02 -11.58
C ILE A 289 -7.34 -38.52 -10.25
N SER A 290 -8.38 -37.68 -10.29
CA SER A 290 -9.11 -37.28 -9.09
C SER A 290 -10.10 -38.37 -8.69
N ILE A 291 -10.03 -38.87 -7.44
CA ILE A 291 -10.88 -39.98 -6.94
C ILE A 291 -12.32 -39.49 -6.71
N LYS A 292 -12.50 -38.19 -6.45
CA LYS A 292 -13.81 -37.59 -6.23
C LYS A 292 -13.85 -36.17 -6.72
N LYS A 293 -15.05 -35.59 -6.85
CA LYS A 293 -15.22 -34.15 -7.09
C LYS A 293 -14.67 -33.36 -5.92
N GLN A 294 -13.68 -32.52 -6.14
CA GLN A 294 -12.99 -31.76 -5.12
C GLN A 294 -12.40 -30.48 -5.71
N LYS A 295 -12.18 -29.49 -4.83
CA LYS A 295 -11.52 -28.23 -5.19
C LYS A 295 -10.01 -28.42 -5.10
N LEU A 296 -9.29 -28.09 -6.16
CA LEU A 296 -7.83 -28.24 -6.23
C LEU A 296 -7.16 -26.88 -6.50
N MET A 297 -6.02 -26.68 -5.87
CA MET A 297 -5.08 -25.62 -6.18
C MET A 297 -3.72 -26.24 -6.46
N ILE A 298 -3.21 -26.04 -7.66
CA ILE A 298 -1.92 -26.56 -8.11
C ILE A 298 -0.98 -25.38 -8.26
N ASP A 299 0.11 -25.44 -7.51
CA ASP A 299 1.19 -24.46 -7.57
C ASP A 299 2.49 -25.16 -7.99
N TYR A 300 3.37 -24.47 -8.70
CA TYR A 300 4.74 -24.90 -8.92
C TYR A 300 5.73 -23.93 -8.27
N ALA A 301 6.93 -24.39 -8.00
CA ALA A 301 7.97 -23.60 -7.40
C ALA A 301 9.25 -23.63 -8.22
N ILE A 302 9.84 -22.47 -8.40
CA ILE A 302 11.19 -22.34 -8.97
C ILE A 302 12.15 -21.94 -7.85
N HIS A 303 13.26 -22.64 -7.76
CA HIS A 303 14.32 -22.38 -6.81
C HIS A 303 15.48 -21.68 -7.53
N TYR A 304 15.58 -20.37 -7.32
CA TYR A 304 16.65 -19.53 -7.89
C TYR A 304 17.89 -19.59 -7.00
N VAL A 305 19.05 -19.73 -7.62
CA VAL A 305 20.34 -19.57 -6.92
C VAL A 305 20.67 -18.08 -6.87
N LYS A 306 20.84 -17.53 -5.67
CA LYS A 306 21.27 -16.14 -5.47
C LYS A 306 22.78 -16.01 -5.64
N ALA A 307 23.29 -14.76 -5.79
CA ALA A 307 24.73 -14.47 -5.87
C ALA A 307 25.55 -15.03 -4.71
N ASN A 308 24.94 -15.16 -3.52
CA ASN A 308 25.58 -15.76 -2.32
C ASN A 308 25.41 -17.29 -2.24
N GLY A 309 25.03 -17.97 -3.31
CA GLY A 309 24.83 -19.41 -3.39
C GLY A 309 23.54 -19.96 -2.71
N LYS A 310 22.79 -19.13 -1.99
CA LYS A 310 21.56 -19.57 -1.31
C LYS A 310 20.41 -19.73 -2.27
N LEU A 311 19.59 -20.78 -2.10
CA LEU A 311 18.37 -20.96 -2.87
C LEU A 311 17.27 -19.99 -2.42
N SER A 312 16.54 -19.42 -3.38
CA SER A 312 15.37 -18.60 -3.18
C SER A 312 14.16 -19.22 -3.88
N LYS A 313 13.24 -19.77 -3.09
CA LYS A 313 11.99 -20.36 -3.60
C LYS A 313 11.00 -19.26 -4.01
N LYS A 314 10.48 -19.36 -5.24
CA LYS A 314 9.36 -18.55 -5.72
C LYS A 314 8.23 -19.47 -6.16
N VAL A 315 7.04 -19.28 -5.58
CA VAL A 315 5.84 -20.10 -5.86
C VAL A 315 4.94 -19.36 -6.83
N PHE A 316 4.48 -20.08 -7.84
CA PHE A 316 3.56 -19.58 -8.86
C PHE A 316 2.28 -20.42 -8.83
N ASN A 317 1.13 -19.76 -8.92
CA ASN A 317 -0.13 -20.47 -9.08
C ASN A 317 -0.24 -20.94 -10.54
N PHE A 318 -0.46 -22.23 -10.72
CA PHE A 318 -0.66 -22.84 -12.04
C PHE A 318 -2.14 -22.86 -12.37
N ILE A 319 -2.96 -23.52 -11.53
CA ILE A 319 -4.40 -23.63 -11.77
C ILE A 319 -5.18 -23.73 -10.45
N LYS A 320 -6.42 -23.19 -10.46
CA LYS A 320 -7.44 -23.43 -9.43
C LYS A 320 -8.67 -24.01 -10.11
N MET A 321 -9.10 -25.18 -9.70
CA MET A 321 -10.25 -25.90 -10.26
C MET A 321 -11.14 -26.47 -9.15
#